data_e907c326509fc7f36fb054f10f30b9d7
#
_entry.id   e907c326509fc7f36fb054f10f30b9d7
#
_cell.length_a   1.000
_cell.length_b   1.000
_cell.length_c   1.000
_cell.angle_alpha   90.00
_cell.angle_beta   90.00
_cell.angle_gamma   90.00
#
_symmetry.space_group_name_H-M   'P 1'
#
loop_
_entity.id
_entity.type
_entity.pdbx_description
1 polymer ?
#
loop_
_entity_poly.entity_id
_entity_poly.type
_entity_poly.pdbx_seq_one_letter_code
_entity_poly.pdbx_strand_id
1 'polypeptide(L)'
;MVGSTGNLGLSIGMLASALGFRTVVHMSADAKAWKKARLRTRGVEVVEHAGDYAKAVDAGRRQAAGMPCCHFVDDEGSRMLFLGYATAAAELAAQLAQAGRPVDARHPLFVHLPCGVGGAPGGIVYGLKALYGEHVHAFVAEPTASPCVLVQLAGDAAHPRSVYDIGLDNRTEADGLAVAQASPLAAALLRAQAAGAFTVDDRQLFAHLLDARERLGIDLEPSAVAAFGGPAWIAGSDAGRAYLRGRGIDPDAATHVIWATGGSLVPAQEHRRFQAHARAQR
;
A
#
# COMPACT_ATOMS: atom_id res chain seq x y z
N MET A 1 14.29 -9.69 -11.91
CA MET A 1 13.17 -9.02 -12.59
C MET A 1 12.04 -8.73 -11.62
N VAL A 2 11.24 -7.72 -11.88
CA VAL A 2 10.02 -7.40 -11.12
C VAL A 2 8.96 -6.82 -12.04
N GLY A 3 7.68 -7.13 -11.81
CA GLY A 3 6.54 -6.48 -12.44
C GLY A 3 5.92 -5.49 -11.45
N SER A 4 6.09 -4.18 -11.64
CA SER A 4 5.54 -3.18 -10.72
C SER A 4 5.57 -1.77 -11.31
N THR A 5 4.46 -1.07 -11.24
CA THR A 5 4.34 0.36 -11.61
C THR A 5 4.57 1.31 -10.43
N GLY A 6 4.63 0.74 -9.22
CA GLY A 6 4.74 1.48 -7.96
C GLY A 6 6.16 1.54 -7.36
N ASN A 7 6.19 1.82 -6.06
CA ASN A 7 7.44 1.98 -5.29
C ASN A 7 8.25 0.68 -5.17
N LEU A 8 7.61 -0.49 -5.24
CA LEU A 8 8.33 -1.76 -5.26
C LEU A 8 9.25 -1.85 -6.49
N GLY A 9 8.73 -1.53 -7.70
CA GLY A 9 9.53 -1.50 -8.92
C GLY A 9 10.71 -0.54 -8.84
N LEU A 10 10.50 0.65 -8.26
CA LEU A 10 11.58 1.61 -8.01
C LEU A 10 12.61 1.05 -7.02
N SER A 11 12.16 0.51 -5.90
CA SER A 11 13.03 -0.01 -4.84
C SER A 11 13.88 -1.17 -5.34
N ILE A 12 13.25 -2.20 -5.89
CA ILE A 12 13.95 -3.39 -6.42
C ILE A 12 14.87 -2.99 -7.58
N GLY A 13 14.36 -2.16 -8.52
CA GLY A 13 15.13 -1.68 -9.65
C GLY A 13 16.41 -0.97 -9.25
N MET A 14 16.29 0.00 -8.35
CA MET A 14 17.43 0.81 -7.90
C MET A 14 18.41 0.00 -7.03
N LEU A 15 17.90 -0.79 -6.08
CA LEU A 15 18.75 -1.56 -5.17
C LEU A 15 19.50 -2.67 -5.90
N ALA A 16 18.81 -3.47 -6.71
CA ALA A 16 19.43 -4.56 -7.43
C ALA A 16 20.48 -4.06 -8.45
N SER A 17 20.19 -2.95 -9.15
CA SER A 17 21.17 -2.31 -10.02
C SER A 17 22.40 -1.80 -9.26
N ALA A 18 22.21 -1.17 -8.10
CA ALA A 18 23.31 -0.71 -7.24
C ALA A 18 24.18 -1.86 -6.71
N LEU A 19 23.61 -3.05 -6.56
CA LEU A 19 24.33 -4.29 -6.19
C LEU A 19 24.99 -4.98 -7.37
N GLY A 20 24.92 -4.44 -8.59
CA GLY A 20 25.55 -4.98 -9.79
C GLY A 20 24.72 -6.05 -10.52
N PHE A 21 23.46 -6.27 -10.14
CA PHE A 21 22.60 -7.19 -10.88
C PHE A 21 22.07 -6.55 -12.17
N ARG A 22 22.00 -7.33 -13.26
CA ARG A 22 21.18 -6.97 -14.40
C ARG A 22 19.72 -6.93 -13.99
N THR A 23 19.11 -5.75 -14.05
CA THR A 23 17.78 -5.54 -13.50
C THR A 23 16.80 -5.13 -14.58
N VAL A 24 15.65 -5.79 -14.62
CA VAL A 24 14.55 -5.50 -15.55
C VAL A 24 13.29 -5.23 -14.73
N VAL A 25 12.61 -4.11 -15.02
CA VAL A 25 11.34 -3.74 -14.41
C VAL A 25 10.27 -3.66 -15.49
N HIS A 26 9.25 -4.51 -15.37
CA HIS A 26 8.07 -4.50 -16.22
C HIS A 26 7.03 -3.54 -15.62
N MET A 27 6.57 -2.58 -16.41
CA MET A 27 5.65 -1.53 -15.97
C MET A 27 4.50 -1.38 -16.97
N SER A 28 3.34 -0.90 -16.49
CA SER A 28 2.32 -0.38 -17.40
C SER A 28 2.85 0.82 -18.19
N ALA A 29 2.43 0.94 -19.44
CA ALA A 29 2.74 2.11 -20.26
C ALA A 29 2.20 3.42 -19.63
N ASP A 30 1.11 3.33 -18.85
CA ASP A 30 0.50 4.46 -18.13
C ASP A 30 1.25 4.86 -16.85
N ALA A 31 2.29 4.10 -16.44
CA ALA A 31 3.12 4.46 -15.29
C ALA A 31 3.72 5.86 -15.47
N LYS A 32 3.78 6.63 -14.37
CA LYS A 32 4.31 8.01 -14.37
C LYS A 32 5.68 8.08 -15.04
N ALA A 33 5.86 8.99 -16.00
CA ALA A 33 7.07 9.10 -16.82
C ALA A 33 8.35 9.26 -15.97
N TRP A 34 8.27 10.00 -14.85
CA TRP A 34 9.40 10.20 -13.95
C TRP A 34 9.89 8.90 -13.31
N LYS A 35 9.00 7.94 -13.00
CA LYS A 35 9.38 6.63 -12.44
C LYS A 35 10.23 5.86 -13.44
N LYS A 36 9.78 5.80 -14.69
CA LYS A 36 10.51 5.16 -15.80
C LYS A 36 11.87 5.81 -16.05
N ALA A 37 11.89 7.14 -16.11
CA ALA A 37 13.13 7.91 -16.30
C ALA A 37 14.12 7.63 -15.15
N ARG A 38 13.66 7.62 -13.90
CA ARG A 38 14.49 7.35 -12.72
C ARG A 38 15.12 5.96 -12.72
N LEU A 39 14.42 4.95 -13.17
CA LEU A 39 14.97 3.60 -13.32
C LEU A 39 16.02 3.56 -14.44
N ARG A 40 15.71 4.13 -15.60
CA ARG A 40 16.63 4.16 -16.75
C ARG A 40 17.94 4.88 -16.44
N THR A 41 17.89 5.98 -15.68
CA THR A 41 19.12 6.70 -15.26
C THR A 41 20.00 5.90 -14.29
N ARG A 42 19.49 4.81 -13.75
CA ARG A 42 20.23 3.86 -12.88
C ARG A 42 20.66 2.59 -13.63
N GLY A 43 20.54 2.58 -14.96
CA GLY A 43 20.91 1.41 -15.77
C GLY A 43 19.91 0.26 -15.72
N VAL A 44 18.71 0.50 -15.20
CA VAL A 44 17.64 -0.49 -15.16
C VAL A 44 16.92 -0.54 -16.51
N GLU A 45 16.75 -1.74 -17.04
CA GLU A 45 15.91 -1.97 -18.22
C GLU A 45 14.43 -1.84 -17.84
N VAL A 46 13.72 -0.93 -18.51
CA VAL A 46 12.28 -0.72 -18.28
C VAL A 46 11.52 -1.20 -19.50
N VAL A 47 10.71 -2.25 -19.33
CA VAL A 47 9.84 -2.84 -20.35
C VAL A 47 8.42 -2.35 -20.10
N GLU A 48 7.86 -1.61 -21.07
CA GLU A 48 6.53 -1.03 -20.98
C GLU A 48 5.49 -1.95 -21.65
N HIS A 49 4.36 -2.15 -20.98
CA HIS A 49 3.27 -2.97 -21.47
C HIS A 49 2.00 -2.15 -21.64
N ALA A 50 1.34 -2.32 -22.78
CA ALA A 50 0.00 -1.77 -22.99
C ALA A 50 -1.00 -2.48 -22.08
N GLY A 51 -1.72 -1.72 -21.26
CA GLY A 51 -2.69 -2.21 -20.29
C GLY A 51 -2.24 -2.02 -18.84
N ASP A 52 -2.90 -2.71 -17.94
CA ASP A 52 -2.75 -2.53 -16.50
C ASP A 52 -1.51 -3.24 -15.90
N TYR A 53 -1.38 -3.10 -14.59
CA TYR A 53 -0.34 -3.72 -13.78
C TYR A 53 -0.27 -5.24 -13.97
N ALA A 54 -1.41 -5.95 -14.03
CA ALA A 54 -1.43 -7.42 -14.11
C ALA A 54 -0.72 -7.94 -15.36
N LYS A 55 -0.87 -7.26 -16.51
CA LYS A 55 -0.16 -7.62 -17.75
C LYS A 55 1.35 -7.46 -17.63
N ALA A 56 1.81 -6.42 -16.95
CA ALA A 56 3.22 -6.20 -16.71
C ALA A 56 3.82 -7.30 -15.80
N VAL A 57 3.11 -7.69 -14.75
CA VAL A 57 3.50 -8.78 -13.83
C VAL A 57 3.60 -10.10 -14.58
N ASP A 58 2.56 -10.47 -15.34
CA ASP A 58 2.53 -11.72 -16.10
C ASP A 58 3.62 -11.79 -17.17
N ALA A 59 3.89 -10.68 -17.85
CA ALA A 59 4.97 -10.64 -18.83
C ALA A 59 6.34 -10.85 -18.18
N GLY A 60 6.60 -10.17 -17.05
CA GLY A 60 7.84 -10.33 -16.31
C GLY A 60 8.02 -11.74 -15.73
N ARG A 61 6.95 -12.34 -15.20
CA ARG A 61 6.96 -13.71 -14.69
C ARG A 61 7.29 -14.73 -15.80
N ARG A 62 6.65 -14.61 -16.97
CA ARG A 62 6.94 -15.48 -18.12
C ARG A 62 8.36 -15.30 -18.63
N GLN A 63 8.86 -14.07 -18.74
CA GLN A 63 10.22 -13.81 -19.18
C GLN A 63 11.24 -14.41 -18.22
N ALA A 64 11.07 -14.24 -16.92
CA ALA A 64 11.97 -14.78 -15.91
C ALA A 64 12.00 -16.30 -15.89
N ALA A 65 10.84 -16.95 -16.07
CA ALA A 65 10.74 -18.42 -16.12
C ALA A 65 11.54 -19.04 -17.28
N GLY A 66 11.72 -18.32 -18.37
CA GLY A 66 12.51 -18.75 -19.54
C GLY A 66 14.01 -18.43 -19.46
N MET A 67 14.48 -17.80 -18.37
CA MET A 67 15.87 -17.32 -18.27
C MET A 67 16.63 -18.03 -17.13
N PRO A 68 17.76 -18.72 -17.42
CA PRO A 68 18.64 -19.24 -16.39
C PRO A 68 19.18 -18.12 -15.48
N CYS A 69 19.36 -18.40 -14.20
CA CYS A 69 19.90 -17.46 -13.22
C CYS A 69 19.08 -16.15 -13.08
N CYS A 70 17.80 -16.17 -13.44
CA CYS A 70 16.88 -15.05 -13.26
C CYS A 70 15.96 -15.29 -12.06
N HIS A 71 15.90 -14.30 -11.16
CA HIS A 71 14.92 -14.27 -10.07
C HIS A 71 13.82 -13.27 -10.40
N PHE A 72 12.55 -13.70 -10.29
CA PHE A 72 11.39 -12.81 -10.38
C PHE A 72 10.93 -12.44 -8.98
N VAL A 73 10.94 -11.15 -8.66
CA VAL A 73 10.36 -10.63 -7.41
C VAL A 73 8.86 -10.49 -7.63
N ASP A 74 8.11 -11.42 -7.08
CA ASP A 74 6.67 -11.54 -7.26
C ASP A 74 5.93 -10.86 -6.11
N ASP A 75 5.33 -9.70 -6.38
CA ASP A 75 4.56 -8.91 -5.40
C ASP A 75 3.29 -9.63 -4.92
N GLU A 76 2.79 -10.57 -5.72
CA GLU A 76 1.56 -11.31 -5.43
C GLU A 76 1.80 -12.60 -4.64
N GLY A 77 2.90 -13.31 -4.92
CA GLY A 77 3.13 -14.67 -4.42
C GLY A 77 4.41 -14.89 -3.61
N SER A 78 5.32 -13.91 -3.53
CA SER A 78 6.59 -14.09 -2.84
C SER A 78 6.43 -14.05 -1.32
N ARG A 79 6.54 -15.22 -0.68
CA ARG A 79 6.59 -15.31 0.79
C ARG A 79 7.76 -14.56 1.40
N MET A 80 8.92 -14.54 0.71
CA MET A 80 10.11 -13.82 1.19
C MET A 80 9.89 -12.30 1.19
N LEU A 81 9.29 -11.76 0.13
CA LEU A 81 8.93 -10.36 0.06
C LEU A 81 7.91 -10.01 1.16
N PHE A 82 6.89 -10.84 1.33
CA PHE A 82 5.88 -10.69 2.38
C PHE A 82 6.51 -10.68 3.78
N LEU A 83 7.40 -11.61 4.09
CA LEU A 83 8.12 -11.64 5.38
C LEU A 83 9.07 -10.44 5.54
N GLY A 84 9.64 -9.95 4.44
CA GLY A 84 10.40 -8.70 4.44
C GLY A 84 9.56 -7.50 4.94
N TYR A 85 8.31 -7.38 4.50
CA TYR A 85 7.41 -6.36 5.04
C TYR A 85 7.05 -6.60 6.51
N ALA A 86 6.98 -7.85 6.97
CA ALA A 86 6.70 -8.16 8.37
C ALA A 86 7.77 -7.63 9.34
N THR A 87 9.02 -7.46 8.88
CA THR A 87 10.10 -6.91 9.73
C THR A 87 9.82 -5.48 10.20
N ALA A 88 9.03 -4.71 9.45
CA ALA A 88 8.62 -3.36 9.85
C ALA A 88 7.85 -3.33 11.19
N ALA A 89 7.22 -4.44 11.57
CA ALA A 89 6.57 -4.55 12.87
C ALA A 89 7.55 -4.46 14.05
N ALA A 90 8.74 -5.03 13.91
CA ALA A 90 9.77 -4.95 14.96
C ALA A 90 10.32 -3.53 15.09
N GLU A 91 10.49 -2.82 13.97
CA GLU A 91 10.92 -1.42 13.98
C GLU A 91 9.85 -0.52 14.62
N LEU A 92 8.57 -0.70 14.26
CA LEU A 92 7.47 0.03 14.88
C LEU A 92 7.36 -0.27 16.38
N ALA A 93 7.54 -1.53 16.80
CA ALA A 93 7.52 -1.91 18.21
C ALA A 93 8.61 -1.16 19.00
N ALA A 94 9.82 -1.08 18.47
CA ALA A 94 10.91 -0.32 19.08
C ALA A 94 10.58 1.18 19.18
N GLN A 95 10.00 1.76 18.13
CA GLN A 95 9.60 3.17 18.11
C GLN A 95 8.49 3.47 19.11
N LEU A 96 7.47 2.60 19.21
CA LEU A 96 6.39 2.73 20.19
C LEU A 96 6.93 2.64 21.64
N ALA A 97 7.81 1.69 21.90
CA ALA A 97 8.46 1.57 23.22
C ALA A 97 9.27 2.83 23.56
N GLN A 98 10.05 3.35 22.62
CA GLN A 98 10.82 4.58 22.80
C GLN A 98 9.92 5.81 23.03
N ALA A 99 8.75 5.84 22.40
CA ALA A 99 7.75 6.90 22.55
C ALA A 99 6.88 6.73 23.83
N GLY A 100 7.11 5.70 24.63
CA GLY A 100 6.32 5.41 25.83
C GLY A 100 4.86 5.04 25.52
N ARG A 101 4.62 4.42 24.36
CA ARG A 101 3.30 3.98 23.90
C ARG A 101 3.16 2.46 24.05
N PRO A 102 2.66 1.96 25.19
CA PRO A 102 2.43 0.53 25.36
C PRO A 102 1.33 0.03 24.41
N VAL A 103 1.39 -1.27 24.09
CA VAL A 103 0.35 -1.95 23.30
C VAL A 103 -0.15 -3.14 24.11
N ASP A 104 -1.34 -3.03 24.67
CA ASP A 104 -2.00 -4.05 25.49
C ASP A 104 -3.53 -3.86 25.46
N ALA A 105 -4.26 -4.64 26.26
CA ALA A 105 -5.72 -4.59 26.30
C ALA A 105 -6.30 -3.21 26.69
N ARG A 106 -5.55 -2.41 27.46
CA ARG A 106 -5.97 -1.05 27.88
C ARG A 106 -5.49 0.04 26.93
N HIS A 107 -4.46 -0.25 26.13
CA HIS A 107 -3.83 0.67 25.19
C HIS A 107 -3.78 0.00 23.80
N PRO A 108 -4.92 -0.16 23.11
CA PRO A 108 -4.97 -0.82 21.81
C PRO A 108 -4.26 0.01 20.74
N LEU A 109 -3.61 -0.68 19.81
CA LEU A 109 -2.93 -0.09 18.67
C LEU A 109 -3.80 -0.18 17.42
N PHE A 110 -4.18 0.95 16.86
CA PHE A 110 -4.79 1.03 15.54
C PHE A 110 -3.74 1.36 14.50
N VAL A 111 -3.67 0.57 13.43
CA VAL A 111 -2.73 0.79 12.33
C VAL A 111 -3.51 0.94 11.04
N HIS A 112 -3.32 2.07 10.36
CA HIS A 112 -3.98 2.41 9.10
C HIS A 112 -2.98 2.31 7.96
N LEU A 113 -3.21 1.42 7.01
CA LEU A 113 -2.24 1.01 5.99
C LEU A 113 -2.78 1.26 4.58
N PRO A 114 -2.11 2.04 3.72
CA PRO A 114 -2.42 2.08 2.30
C PRO A 114 -2.33 0.69 1.69
N CYS A 115 -3.27 0.31 0.84
CA CYS A 115 -3.36 -1.02 0.29
C CYS A 115 -3.60 -0.99 -1.23
N GLY A 116 -2.68 -1.58 -1.99
CA GLY A 116 -2.85 -1.98 -3.38
C GLY A 116 -3.04 -3.49 -3.45
N VAL A 117 -2.09 -4.25 -4.04
CA VAL A 117 -2.17 -5.72 -4.14
C VAL A 117 -2.25 -6.44 -2.79
N GLY A 118 -1.87 -5.77 -1.70
CA GLY A 118 -1.99 -6.26 -0.32
C GLY A 118 -0.72 -6.82 0.30
N GLY A 119 0.38 -6.98 -0.46
CA GLY A 119 1.62 -7.60 0.04
C GLY A 119 2.22 -6.86 1.24
N ALA A 120 2.43 -5.55 1.12
CA ALA A 120 2.98 -4.73 2.20
C ALA A 120 2.07 -4.66 3.43
N PRO A 121 0.79 -4.27 3.33
CA PRO A 121 -0.09 -4.24 4.50
C PRO A 121 -0.29 -5.62 5.11
N GLY A 122 -0.40 -6.68 4.31
CA GLY A 122 -0.50 -8.05 4.81
C GLY A 122 0.72 -8.46 5.63
N GLY A 123 1.93 -8.20 5.15
CA GLY A 123 3.17 -8.50 5.88
C GLY A 123 3.28 -7.72 7.19
N ILE A 124 2.98 -6.42 7.17
CA ILE A 124 2.99 -5.56 8.36
C ILE A 124 1.97 -6.07 9.40
N VAL A 125 0.73 -6.36 8.95
CA VAL A 125 -0.32 -6.90 9.83
C VAL A 125 0.12 -8.22 10.46
N TYR A 126 0.68 -9.13 9.67
CA TYR A 126 1.20 -10.40 10.15
C TYR A 126 2.25 -10.20 11.26
N GLY A 127 3.23 -9.35 11.01
CA GLY A 127 4.30 -9.05 11.98
C GLY A 127 3.75 -8.42 13.26
N LEU A 128 2.84 -7.45 13.17
CA LEU A 128 2.24 -6.80 14.33
C LEU A 128 1.35 -7.75 15.13
N LYS A 129 0.58 -8.61 14.45
CA LYS A 129 -0.23 -9.63 15.11
C LYS A 129 0.63 -10.69 15.81
N ALA A 130 1.80 -11.03 15.25
CA ALA A 130 2.74 -11.93 15.90
C ALA A 130 3.32 -11.34 17.20
N LEU A 131 3.50 -10.00 17.26
CA LEU A 131 4.04 -9.31 18.44
C LEU A 131 2.99 -8.99 19.50
N TYR A 132 1.81 -8.56 19.10
CA TYR A 132 0.81 -7.95 20.01
C TYR A 132 -0.56 -8.64 19.99
N GLY A 133 -0.73 -9.68 19.19
CA GLY A 133 -1.96 -10.46 19.14
C GLY A 133 -3.19 -9.61 18.82
N GLU A 134 -4.21 -9.75 19.64
CA GLU A 134 -5.50 -9.09 19.48
C GLU A 134 -5.51 -7.59 19.82
N HIS A 135 -4.45 -7.10 20.47
CA HIS A 135 -4.34 -5.68 20.83
C HIS A 135 -3.99 -4.77 19.63
N VAL A 136 -3.77 -5.34 18.44
CA VAL A 136 -3.59 -4.60 17.19
C VAL A 136 -4.86 -4.66 16.35
N HIS A 137 -5.32 -3.49 15.92
CA HIS A 137 -6.49 -3.31 15.08
C HIS A 137 -6.03 -2.67 13.74
N ALA A 138 -5.75 -3.51 12.74
CA ALA A 138 -5.25 -3.05 11.46
C ALA A 138 -6.38 -2.81 10.47
N PHE A 139 -6.41 -1.61 9.88
CA PHE A 139 -7.34 -1.23 8.82
C PHE A 139 -6.57 -0.93 7.54
N VAL A 140 -7.02 -1.49 6.43
CA VAL A 140 -6.47 -1.18 5.11
C VAL A 140 -7.28 -0.07 4.44
N ALA A 141 -6.60 0.82 3.76
CA ALA A 141 -7.17 1.95 3.05
C ALA A 141 -6.90 1.82 1.55
N GLU A 142 -7.95 1.84 0.74
CA GLU A 142 -7.87 1.62 -0.70
C GLU A 142 -8.55 2.78 -1.45
N PRO A 143 -8.09 3.11 -2.69
CA PRO A 143 -8.81 4.06 -3.52
C PRO A 143 -10.21 3.56 -3.84
N THR A 144 -11.22 4.43 -3.81
CA THR A 144 -12.62 4.06 -4.12
C THR A 144 -12.77 3.46 -5.52
N ALA A 145 -11.93 3.88 -6.49
CA ALA A 145 -11.94 3.34 -7.84
C ALA A 145 -11.15 2.02 -8.00
N SER A 146 -10.39 1.62 -6.96
CA SER A 146 -9.50 0.44 -7.00
C SER A 146 -9.44 -0.30 -5.65
N PRO A 147 -10.58 -0.72 -5.04
CA PRO A 147 -10.60 -1.36 -3.72
C PRO A 147 -10.50 -2.89 -3.85
N CYS A 148 -9.42 -3.41 -4.44
CA CYS A 148 -9.31 -4.82 -4.81
C CYS A 148 -9.32 -5.78 -3.61
N VAL A 149 -8.72 -5.40 -2.49
CA VAL A 149 -8.75 -6.21 -1.26
C VAL A 149 -10.15 -6.20 -0.65
N LEU A 150 -10.79 -5.04 -0.55
CA LEU A 150 -12.17 -4.95 -0.05
C LEU A 150 -13.14 -5.81 -0.88
N VAL A 151 -13.04 -5.73 -2.22
CA VAL A 151 -13.83 -6.57 -3.14
C VAL A 151 -13.60 -8.06 -2.86
N GLN A 152 -12.34 -8.46 -2.69
CA GLN A 152 -11.99 -9.84 -2.37
C GLN A 152 -12.46 -10.26 -0.97
N LEU A 153 -12.36 -9.39 0.03
CA LEU A 153 -12.80 -9.68 1.41
C LEU A 153 -14.33 -9.76 1.52
N ALA A 154 -15.06 -8.94 0.75
CA ALA A 154 -16.52 -8.98 0.70
C ALA A 154 -17.07 -10.16 -0.12
N GLY A 155 -16.25 -10.72 -1.01
CA GLY A 155 -16.61 -11.85 -1.85
C GLY A 155 -16.28 -13.22 -1.24
N ASP A 156 -16.52 -14.27 -2.04
CA ASP A 156 -16.15 -15.64 -1.72
C ASP A 156 -14.61 -15.79 -1.78
N ALA A 157 -14.05 -16.44 -0.77
CA ALA A 157 -12.60 -16.70 -0.70
C ALA A 157 -12.12 -17.65 -1.82
N ALA A 158 -12.98 -18.54 -2.31
CA ALA A 158 -12.64 -19.51 -3.35
C ALA A 158 -12.64 -18.90 -4.76
N HIS A 159 -13.27 -17.74 -4.94
CA HIS A 159 -13.45 -17.11 -6.25
C HIS A 159 -12.81 -15.72 -6.26
N PRO A 160 -11.56 -15.60 -6.74
CA PRO A 160 -10.90 -14.29 -6.88
C PRO A 160 -11.74 -13.34 -7.75
N ARG A 161 -11.92 -12.12 -7.28
CA ARG A 161 -12.65 -11.05 -7.98
C ARG A 161 -11.76 -9.87 -8.23
N SER A 162 -11.94 -9.24 -9.37
CA SER A 162 -11.32 -7.97 -9.71
C SER A 162 -12.30 -6.80 -9.49
N VAL A 163 -11.76 -5.60 -9.44
CA VAL A 163 -12.59 -4.37 -9.40
C VAL A 163 -13.44 -4.20 -10.67
N TYR A 164 -12.99 -4.77 -11.79
CA TYR A 164 -13.74 -4.75 -13.04
C TYR A 164 -15.04 -5.58 -12.97
N ASP A 165 -15.05 -6.65 -12.16
CA ASP A 165 -16.24 -7.52 -11.99
C ASP A 165 -17.40 -6.80 -11.28
N ILE A 166 -17.12 -5.67 -10.64
CA ILE A 166 -18.13 -4.81 -10.00
C ILE A 166 -18.31 -3.47 -10.73
N GLY A 167 -17.77 -3.35 -11.96
CA GLY A 167 -17.97 -2.20 -12.83
C GLY A 167 -17.06 -1.00 -12.55
N LEU A 168 -16.00 -1.15 -11.76
CA LEU A 168 -15.00 -0.10 -11.55
C LEU A 168 -13.93 -0.12 -12.65
N ASP A 169 -13.31 1.02 -12.90
CA ASP A 169 -12.34 1.20 -14.00
C ASP A 169 -10.86 1.18 -13.58
N ASN A 170 -10.59 1.03 -12.29
CA ASN A 170 -9.24 0.99 -11.71
C ASN A 170 -8.44 2.30 -11.92
N ARG A 171 -9.10 3.43 -12.12
CA ARG A 171 -8.48 4.72 -12.36
C ARG A 171 -8.50 5.59 -11.13
N THR A 172 -7.31 5.93 -10.61
CA THR A 172 -7.11 6.78 -9.44
C THR A 172 -5.76 7.50 -9.52
N GLU A 173 -5.66 8.65 -8.88
CA GLU A 173 -4.38 9.36 -8.70
C GLU A 173 -3.42 8.63 -7.75
N ALA A 174 -3.93 7.70 -6.94
CA ALA A 174 -3.12 6.78 -6.14
C ALA A 174 -2.56 5.64 -7.00
N ASP A 175 -1.78 5.96 -8.03
CA ASP A 175 -1.27 5.02 -9.04
C ASP A 175 -0.48 3.83 -8.46
N GLY A 176 0.12 3.98 -7.29
CA GLY A 176 0.79 2.90 -6.55
C GLY A 176 -0.16 1.90 -5.89
N LEU A 177 -1.46 2.23 -5.81
CA LEU A 177 -2.51 1.38 -5.26
C LEU A 177 -3.52 0.91 -6.32
N ALA A 178 -3.37 1.35 -7.59
CA ALA A 178 -4.25 1.02 -8.70
C ALA A 178 -4.03 -0.43 -9.17
N VAL A 179 -4.57 -1.39 -8.45
CA VAL A 179 -4.45 -2.82 -8.70
C VAL A 179 -5.84 -3.44 -8.83
N ALA A 180 -6.10 -4.12 -9.95
CA ALA A 180 -7.44 -4.64 -10.23
C ALA A 180 -7.82 -5.83 -9.34
N GLN A 181 -6.85 -6.64 -8.90
CA GLN A 181 -7.10 -7.86 -8.14
C GLN A 181 -6.09 -8.00 -7.01
N ALA A 182 -6.56 -8.39 -5.83
CA ALA A 182 -5.71 -8.62 -4.65
C ALA A 182 -4.84 -9.87 -4.81
N SER A 183 -3.66 -9.86 -4.19
CA SER A 183 -2.86 -11.07 -4.02
C SER A 183 -3.65 -12.12 -3.23
N PRO A 184 -3.75 -13.37 -3.70
CA PRO A 184 -4.41 -14.43 -2.94
C PRO A 184 -3.78 -14.67 -1.56
N LEU A 185 -2.45 -14.59 -1.48
CA LEU A 185 -1.71 -14.73 -0.22
C LEU A 185 -2.09 -13.62 0.76
N ALA A 186 -2.05 -12.36 0.31
CA ALA A 186 -2.37 -11.21 1.14
C ALA A 186 -3.84 -11.20 1.54
N ALA A 187 -4.75 -11.49 0.61
CA ALA A 187 -6.19 -11.53 0.87
C ALA A 187 -6.57 -12.58 1.92
N ALA A 188 -5.99 -13.78 1.84
CA ALA A 188 -6.24 -14.83 2.81
C ALA A 188 -5.82 -14.41 4.23
N LEU A 189 -4.65 -13.78 4.36
CA LEU A 189 -4.14 -13.28 5.63
C LEU A 189 -4.97 -12.10 6.15
N LEU A 190 -5.25 -11.11 5.31
CA LEU A 190 -6.02 -9.93 5.71
C LEU A 190 -7.46 -10.31 6.11
N ARG A 191 -8.07 -11.31 5.46
CA ARG A 191 -9.36 -11.86 5.86
C ARG A 191 -9.35 -12.39 7.30
N ALA A 192 -8.25 -13.01 7.70
CA ALA A 192 -8.12 -13.62 9.04
C ALA A 192 -7.70 -12.60 10.12
N GLN A 193 -6.95 -11.57 9.78
CA GLN A 193 -6.24 -10.75 10.76
C GLN A 193 -6.53 -9.24 10.69
N ALA A 194 -7.01 -8.71 9.55
CA ALA A 194 -7.38 -7.31 9.49
C ALA A 194 -8.67 -7.04 10.28
N ALA A 195 -8.74 -5.86 10.87
CA ALA A 195 -9.93 -5.37 11.56
C ALA A 195 -11.01 -4.87 10.60
N GLY A 196 -10.59 -4.39 9.43
CA GLY A 196 -11.48 -3.91 8.38
C GLY A 196 -10.74 -3.22 7.24
N ALA A 197 -11.55 -2.69 6.32
CA ALA A 197 -11.10 -1.89 5.19
C ALA A 197 -12.01 -0.67 5.02
N PHE A 198 -11.45 0.42 4.51
CA PHE A 198 -12.22 1.60 4.10
C PHE A 198 -11.66 2.17 2.80
N THR A 199 -12.47 2.93 2.09
CA THR A 199 -12.06 3.56 0.84
C THR A 199 -11.87 5.06 0.99
N VAL A 200 -11.04 5.61 0.10
CA VAL A 200 -10.73 7.04 0.00
C VAL A 200 -10.81 7.45 -1.46
N ASP A 201 -11.49 8.56 -1.76
CA ASP A 201 -11.54 9.10 -3.11
C ASP A 201 -10.35 10.03 -3.42
N ASP A 202 -10.14 10.33 -4.70
CA ASP A 202 -9.00 11.14 -5.13
C ASP A 202 -9.04 12.58 -4.55
N ARG A 203 -10.22 13.15 -4.33
CA ARG A 203 -10.37 14.46 -3.70
C ARG A 203 -9.87 14.44 -2.26
N GLN A 204 -10.22 13.39 -1.52
CA GLN A 204 -9.73 13.18 -0.15
C GLN A 204 -8.21 12.95 -0.13
N LEU A 205 -7.67 12.19 -1.10
CA LEU A 205 -6.22 12.01 -1.22
C LEU A 205 -5.50 13.35 -1.37
N PHE A 206 -5.98 14.23 -2.24
CA PHE A 206 -5.37 15.56 -2.41
C PHE A 206 -5.53 16.45 -1.18
N ALA A 207 -6.66 16.39 -0.47
CA ALA A 207 -6.82 17.09 0.80
C ALA A 207 -5.80 16.59 1.85
N HIS A 208 -5.61 15.28 1.97
CA HIS A 208 -4.62 14.69 2.88
C HIS A 208 -3.18 15.04 2.50
N LEU A 209 -2.85 15.09 1.21
CA LEU A 209 -1.54 15.57 0.74
C LEU A 209 -1.25 17.00 1.19
N LEU A 210 -2.23 17.86 1.06
CA LEU A 210 -2.09 19.26 1.45
C LEU A 210 -1.94 19.40 2.97
N ASP A 211 -2.74 18.67 3.74
CA ASP A 211 -2.62 18.63 5.20
C ASP A 211 -1.27 18.09 5.66
N ALA A 212 -0.75 17.03 5.03
CA ALA A 212 0.59 16.51 5.32
C ALA A 212 1.67 17.57 5.08
N ARG A 213 1.57 18.30 3.97
CA ARG A 213 2.53 19.37 3.66
C ARG A 213 2.39 20.56 4.60
N GLU A 214 1.17 21.06 4.82
CA GLU A 214 0.94 22.31 5.55
C GLU A 214 1.09 22.13 7.06
N ARG A 215 0.71 20.98 7.62
CA ARG A 215 0.75 20.73 9.06
C ARG A 215 1.98 19.99 9.55
N LEU A 216 2.50 19.07 8.72
CA LEU A 216 3.63 18.20 9.11
C LEU A 216 4.94 18.56 8.39
N GLY A 217 4.89 19.39 7.34
CA GLY A 217 6.05 19.73 6.53
C GLY A 217 6.58 18.56 5.65
N ILE A 218 5.75 17.52 5.43
CA ILE A 218 6.13 16.30 4.73
C ILE A 218 5.52 16.31 3.32
N ASP A 219 6.38 16.05 2.31
CA ASP A 219 5.97 15.84 0.94
C ASP A 219 5.73 14.35 0.68
N LEU A 220 4.48 13.97 0.39
CA LEU A 220 4.04 12.61 0.11
C LEU A 220 3.47 12.48 -1.30
N GLU A 221 3.23 11.26 -1.76
CA GLU A 221 2.49 10.98 -3.00
C GLU A 221 1.04 10.56 -2.69
N PRO A 222 0.09 10.63 -3.66
CA PRO A 222 -1.32 10.30 -3.41
C PRO A 222 -1.53 8.94 -2.77
N SER A 223 -0.83 7.91 -3.25
CA SER A 223 -0.90 6.56 -2.67
C SER A 223 -0.52 6.50 -1.20
N ALA A 224 0.44 7.33 -0.77
CA ALA A 224 1.00 7.30 0.57
C ALA A 224 0.06 7.88 1.64
N VAL A 225 -0.89 8.72 1.24
CA VAL A 225 -1.83 9.38 2.16
C VAL A 225 -3.20 8.70 2.25
N ALA A 226 -3.39 7.59 1.56
CA ALA A 226 -4.68 6.89 1.52
C ALA A 226 -5.21 6.55 2.92
N ALA A 227 -4.32 6.25 3.85
CA ALA A 227 -4.69 5.86 5.22
C ALA A 227 -4.91 7.04 6.18
N PHE A 228 -4.70 8.30 5.77
CA PHE A 228 -4.74 9.47 6.65
C PHE A 228 -6.12 9.71 7.26
N GLY A 229 -7.19 9.37 6.55
CA GLY A 229 -8.55 9.46 7.04
C GLY A 229 -8.93 8.40 8.08
N GLY A 230 -8.09 7.40 8.34
CA GLY A 230 -8.42 6.25 9.16
C GLY A 230 -8.90 6.57 10.58
N PRO A 231 -8.19 7.37 11.39
CA PRO A 231 -8.66 7.75 12.73
C PRO A 231 -10.01 8.47 12.71
N ALA A 232 -10.20 9.41 11.79
CA ALA A 232 -11.46 10.13 11.65
C ALA A 232 -12.60 9.19 11.19
N TRP A 233 -12.29 8.23 10.30
CA TRP A 233 -13.26 7.23 9.86
C TRP A 233 -13.70 6.32 11.01
N ILE A 234 -12.76 5.84 11.84
CA ILE A 234 -13.09 5.02 13.03
C ILE A 234 -13.98 5.78 14.00
N ALA A 235 -13.66 7.03 14.31
CA ALA A 235 -14.44 7.83 15.26
C ALA A 235 -15.77 8.32 14.66
N GLY A 236 -15.80 8.65 13.37
CA GLY A 236 -16.89 9.37 12.72
C GLY A 236 -17.92 8.50 11.98
N SER A 237 -17.55 7.30 11.52
CA SER A 237 -18.48 6.42 10.78
C SER A 237 -19.31 5.53 11.72
N ASP A 238 -20.50 5.12 11.27
CA ASP A 238 -21.32 4.17 12.02
C ASP A 238 -20.62 2.82 12.19
N ALA A 239 -19.93 2.36 11.14
CA ALA A 239 -19.16 1.12 11.15
C ALA A 239 -17.99 1.19 12.15
N GLY A 240 -17.24 2.30 12.15
CA GLY A 240 -16.14 2.52 13.10
C GLY A 240 -16.62 2.54 14.55
N ARG A 241 -17.67 3.32 14.83
CA ARG A 241 -18.29 3.36 16.17
C ARG A 241 -18.85 1.99 16.60
N ALA A 242 -19.46 1.24 15.68
CA ALA A 242 -19.94 -0.11 15.97
C ALA A 242 -18.78 -1.05 16.29
N TYR A 243 -17.68 -0.94 15.55
CA TYR A 243 -16.46 -1.71 15.81
C TYR A 243 -15.90 -1.44 17.23
N LEU A 244 -15.73 -0.16 17.60
CA LEU A 244 -15.25 0.24 18.92
C LEU A 244 -16.14 -0.33 20.04
N ARG A 245 -17.46 -0.13 19.93
CA ARG A 245 -18.42 -0.65 20.92
C ARG A 245 -18.40 -2.18 21.01
N GLY A 246 -18.38 -2.87 19.86
CA GLY A 246 -18.38 -4.33 19.81
C GLY A 246 -17.13 -4.98 20.40
N ARG A 247 -16.03 -4.22 20.47
CA ARG A 247 -14.76 -4.64 21.08
C ARG A 247 -14.53 -4.08 22.48
N GLY A 248 -15.42 -3.23 22.99
CA GLY A 248 -15.23 -2.57 24.29
C GLY A 248 -14.01 -1.67 24.33
N ILE A 249 -13.64 -1.07 23.20
CA ILE A 249 -12.44 -0.21 23.07
C ILE A 249 -12.79 1.22 23.47
N ASP A 250 -12.00 1.77 24.39
CA ASP A 250 -11.99 3.20 24.67
C ASP A 250 -11.13 3.91 23.61
N PRO A 251 -11.73 4.76 22.75
CA PRO A 251 -10.98 5.47 21.72
C PRO A 251 -9.92 6.43 22.26
N ASP A 252 -10.09 6.97 23.46
CA ASP A 252 -9.15 7.91 24.07
C ASP A 252 -7.88 7.21 24.59
N ALA A 253 -7.97 5.89 24.87
CA ALA A 253 -6.83 5.08 25.27
C ALA A 253 -6.06 4.49 24.08
N ALA A 254 -6.60 4.60 22.87
CA ALA A 254 -6.01 4.02 21.68
C ALA A 254 -4.83 4.83 21.11
N THR A 255 -3.81 4.14 20.62
CA THR A 255 -2.76 4.75 19.80
C THR A 255 -3.07 4.50 18.33
N HIS A 256 -3.08 5.56 17.52
CA HIS A 256 -3.26 5.46 16.07
C HIS A 256 -1.93 5.67 15.35
N VAL A 257 -1.54 4.70 14.52
CA VAL A 257 -0.42 4.81 13.59
C VAL A 257 -0.96 4.89 12.18
N ILE A 258 -0.60 5.95 11.47
CA ILE A 258 -0.93 6.14 10.06
C ILE A 258 0.33 5.87 9.25
N TRP A 259 0.27 4.87 8.37
CA TRP A 259 1.43 4.46 7.59
C TRP A 259 1.53 5.28 6.30
N ALA A 260 2.59 6.05 6.16
CA ALA A 260 2.91 6.77 4.93
C ALA A 260 3.94 5.97 4.11
N THR A 261 3.60 5.62 2.88
CA THR A 261 4.34 4.62 2.08
C THR A 261 5.30 5.20 1.05
N GLY A 262 5.26 6.51 0.77
CA GLY A 262 6.14 7.09 -0.25
C GLY A 262 6.00 8.60 -0.42
N GLY A 263 6.93 9.17 -1.19
CA GLY A 263 7.01 10.60 -1.47
C GLY A 263 8.43 11.09 -1.71
N SER A 264 9.42 10.58 -0.99
CA SER A 264 10.82 11.05 -1.09
C SER A 264 11.45 10.85 -2.47
N LEU A 265 10.94 9.93 -3.27
CA LEU A 265 11.41 9.67 -4.63
C LEU A 265 10.71 10.54 -5.68
N VAL A 266 9.61 11.18 -5.33
CA VAL A 266 8.82 12.04 -6.23
C VAL A 266 9.61 13.31 -6.55
N PRO A 267 9.71 13.73 -7.83
CA PRO A 267 10.35 14.99 -8.17
C PRO A 267 9.64 16.20 -7.57
N ALA A 268 10.40 17.22 -7.19
CA ALA A 268 9.84 18.45 -6.61
C ALA A 268 8.78 19.14 -7.50
N GLN A 269 8.90 18.99 -8.82
CA GLN A 269 7.92 19.52 -9.78
C GLN A 269 6.57 18.79 -9.63
N GLU A 270 6.58 17.46 -9.45
CA GLU A 270 5.35 16.68 -9.24
C GLU A 270 4.71 17.00 -7.89
N HIS A 271 5.50 17.17 -6.82
CA HIS A 271 4.96 17.63 -5.53
C HIS A 271 4.25 18.99 -5.66
N ARG A 272 4.86 19.95 -6.39
CA ARG A 272 4.20 21.25 -6.65
C ARG A 272 2.89 21.08 -7.43
N ARG A 273 2.85 20.17 -8.41
CA ARG A 273 1.64 19.85 -9.17
C ARG A 273 0.55 19.28 -8.28
N PHE A 274 0.87 18.32 -7.42
CA PHE A 274 -0.08 17.76 -6.44
C PHE A 274 -0.64 18.85 -5.52
N GLN A 275 0.22 19.70 -4.97
CA GLN A 275 -0.20 20.80 -4.09
C GLN A 275 -1.08 21.82 -4.82
N ALA A 276 -0.75 22.19 -6.05
CA ALA A 276 -1.55 23.10 -6.87
C ALA A 276 -2.94 22.51 -7.14
N HIS A 277 -2.99 21.22 -7.50
CA HIS A 277 -4.25 20.52 -7.73
C HIS A 277 -5.10 20.45 -6.46
N ALA A 278 -4.51 20.11 -5.33
CA ALA A 278 -5.18 20.06 -4.04
C ALA A 278 -5.80 21.41 -3.63
N ARG A 279 -5.06 22.51 -3.84
CA ARG A 279 -5.56 23.86 -3.55
C ARG A 279 -6.72 24.30 -4.45
N ALA A 280 -6.72 23.84 -5.71
CA ALA A 280 -7.80 24.13 -6.66
C ALA A 280 -9.11 23.42 -6.34
N GLN A 281 -9.07 22.38 -5.49
CA GLN A 281 -10.25 21.60 -5.08
C GLN A 281 -10.82 22.00 -3.70
N ARG A 282 -10.14 22.88 -2.97
CA ARG A 282 -10.65 23.50 -1.74
C ARG A 282 -11.63 24.61 -2.05
#